data_04a56b98a92dcf57dc66400a38086264
#
_entry.id   04a56b98a92dcf57dc66400a38086264
#
_cell.length_a   1.000
_cell.length_b   1.000
_cell.length_c   1.000
_cell.angle_alpha   90.00
_cell.angle_beta   90.00
_cell.angle_gamma   90.00
#
_symmetry.space_group_name_H-M   'P 1'
#
loop_
_entity.id
_entity.type
_entity.pdbx_description
1 polymer ?
#
loop_
_entity_poly.entity_id
_entity_poly.type
_entity_poly.pdbx_seq_one_letter_code
_entity_poly.pdbx_strand_id
1 'polypeptide(L)'
;LLYNDYNFYQTYLFELNKLSKKKYYENLITENKKEFDKYLKIQKNNYPTKKVFSYDQLEINRIRIQDFLNPIQGINAYFLEYDQSILKLNISNLQRLPIEILGLELQNGYKIFLKNSIFIPGKKPQSPVKNNVIKIDCLFKEDCKKLLISNQKIMFKILSQKKPKKANISMFYFKSE
;
A
#
# COMPACT_ATOMS: atom_id res chain seq x y z
N LEU A 1 -11.06 -11.59 8.47
CA LEU A 1 -11.09 -12.45 7.27
C LEU A 1 -11.06 -11.61 5.99
N LEU A 2 -11.94 -10.62 5.80
CA LEU A 2 -12.00 -9.76 4.59
C LEU A 2 -10.69 -9.00 4.32
N TYR A 3 -9.93 -8.65 5.35
CA TYR A 3 -8.66 -7.91 5.22
C TYR A 3 -7.51 -8.70 4.58
N ASN A 4 -7.67 -9.99 4.34
CA ASN A 4 -6.69 -10.83 3.66
C ASN A 4 -7.14 -11.22 2.24
N ASP A 5 -8.32 -10.78 1.81
CA ASP A 5 -8.86 -11.07 0.50
C ASP A 5 -8.38 -10.02 -0.51
N TYR A 6 -7.63 -10.47 -1.51
CA TYR A 6 -7.09 -9.62 -2.57
C TYR A 6 -8.18 -8.94 -3.40
N ASN A 7 -9.22 -9.67 -3.78
CA ASN A 7 -10.28 -9.15 -4.64
C ASN A 7 -11.12 -8.10 -3.89
N PHE A 8 -11.41 -8.36 -2.61
CA PHE A 8 -12.06 -7.39 -1.75
C PHE A 8 -11.26 -6.08 -1.70
N TYR A 9 -9.94 -6.18 -1.45
CA TYR A 9 -9.09 -4.99 -1.39
C TYR A 9 -9.02 -4.24 -2.71
N GLN A 10 -8.92 -4.92 -3.83
CA GLN A 10 -8.92 -4.26 -5.14
C GLN A 10 -10.20 -3.44 -5.34
N THR A 11 -11.36 -4.02 -5.07
CA THR A 11 -12.64 -3.34 -5.20
C THR A 11 -12.74 -2.17 -4.23
N TYR A 12 -12.38 -2.38 -2.98
CA TYR A 12 -12.39 -1.33 -1.95
C TYR A 12 -11.50 -0.13 -2.32
N LEU A 13 -10.27 -0.39 -2.76
CA LEU A 13 -9.34 0.66 -3.16
C LEU A 13 -9.77 1.37 -4.44
N PHE A 14 -10.42 0.67 -5.36
CA PHE A 14 -11.00 1.27 -6.55
C PHE A 14 -12.10 2.27 -6.19
N GLU A 15 -13.00 1.92 -5.29
CA GLU A 15 -14.06 2.81 -4.81
C GLU A 15 -13.49 3.99 -4.01
N LEU A 16 -12.53 3.76 -3.11
CA LEU A 16 -11.86 4.85 -2.41
C LEU A 16 -11.16 5.82 -3.37
N ASN A 17 -10.56 5.31 -4.45
CA ASN A 17 -9.91 6.15 -5.44
C ASN A 17 -10.92 7.02 -6.20
N LYS A 18 -12.14 6.54 -6.48
CA LYS A 18 -13.23 7.37 -7.01
C LYS A 18 -13.57 8.51 -6.05
N LEU A 19 -13.82 8.17 -4.77
CA LEU A 19 -14.15 9.12 -3.72
C LEU A 19 -13.09 10.18 -3.49
N SER A 20 -11.80 9.85 -3.77
CA SER A 20 -10.69 10.79 -3.62
C SER A 20 -10.57 11.83 -4.75
N LYS A 21 -11.28 11.63 -5.88
CA LYS A 21 -11.23 12.55 -7.03
C LYS A 21 -12.05 13.80 -6.77
N LYS A 22 -11.44 14.97 -6.95
CA LYS A 22 -12.10 16.26 -6.76
C LYS A 22 -13.41 16.39 -7.58
N LYS A 23 -13.36 16.02 -8.86
CA LYS A 23 -14.53 16.07 -9.75
C LYS A 23 -15.69 15.19 -9.26
N TYR A 24 -15.40 13.98 -8.75
CA TYR A 24 -16.44 13.09 -8.21
C TYR A 24 -17.10 13.71 -6.98
N TYR A 25 -16.29 14.27 -6.10
CA TYR A 25 -16.71 14.95 -4.89
C TYR A 25 -17.60 16.19 -5.22
N GLU A 26 -17.15 17.04 -6.15
CA GLU A 26 -17.91 18.23 -6.59
C GLU A 26 -19.27 17.84 -7.18
N ASN A 27 -19.32 16.79 -8.00
CA ASN A 27 -20.58 16.27 -8.54
C ASN A 27 -21.51 15.78 -7.43
N LEU A 28 -21.00 14.99 -6.48
CA LEU A 28 -21.76 14.46 -5.35
C LEU A 28 -22.41 15.59 -4.53
N ILE A 29 -21.64 16.65 -4.24
CA ILE A 29 -22.17 17.81 -3.53
C ILE A 29 -23.23 18.53 -4.36
N THR A 30 -22.99 18.73 -5.64
CA THR A 30 -23.90 19.46 -6.53
C THR A 30 -25.23 18.72 -6.66
N GLU A 31 -25.19 17.42 -6.86
CA GLU A 31 -26.38 16.56 -7.00
C GLU A 31 -27.22 16.52 -5.73
N ASN A 32 -26.59 16.52 -4.56
CA ASN A 32 -27.26 16.36 -3.28
C ASN A 32 -27.37 17.67 -2.48
N LYS A 33 -27.02 18.80 -3.04
CA LYS A 33 -26.93 20.09 -2.32
C LYS A 33 -28.19 20.45 -1.55
N LYS A 34 -29.34 20.32 -2.19
CA LYS A 34 -30.65 20.68 -1.57
C LYS A 34 -30.92 19.84 -0.31
N GLU A 35 -30.62 18.54 -0.37
CA GLU A 35 -30.82 17.65 0.78
C GLU A 35 -29.79 17.96 1.88
N PHE A 36 -28.52 18.13 1.55
CA PHE A 36 -27.51 18.52 2.51
C PHE A 36 -27.85 19.82 3.23
N ASP A 37 -28.22 20.86 2.50
CA ASP A 37 -28.60 22.17 3.08
C ASP A 37 -29.80 22.04 4.00
N LYS A 38 -30.79 21.22 3.63
CA LYS A 38 -31.95 20.91 4.49
C LYS A 38 -31.52 20.23 5.79
N TYR A 39 -30.69 19.18 5.72
CA TYR A 39 -30.22 18.47 6.90
C TYR A 39 -29.34 19.33 7.79
N LEU A 40 -28.47 20.13 7.20
CA LEU A 40 -27.60 21.06 7.94
C LEU A 40 -28.45 22.09 8.70
N LYS A 41 -29.53 22.61 8.10
CA LYS A 41 -30.44 23.52 8.77
C LYS A 41 -31.16 22.86 9.94
N ILE A 42 -31.66 21.63 9.77
CA ILE A 42 -32.31 20.85 10.83
C ILE A 42 -31.30 20.60 11.98
N GLN A 43 -30.11 20.18 11.66
CA GLN A 43 -29.06 19.88 12.65
C GLN A 43 -28.69 21.13 13.43
N LYS A 44 -28.51 22.28 12.76
CA LYS A 44 -28.19 23.55 13.42
C LYS A 44 -29.32 24.03 14.34
N ASN A 45 -30.57 23.83 13.96
CA ASN A 45 -31.73 24.20 14.78
C ASN A 45 -31.84 23.31 16.03
N ASN A 46 -31.60 22.00 15.89
CA ASN A 46 -31.75 21.04 17.00
C ASN A 46 -30.52 21.05 17.94
N TYR A 47 -29.35 21.42 17.45
CA TYR A 47 -28.11 21.39 18.19
C TYR A 47 -27.25 22.65 17.95
N PRO A 48 -27.73 23.83 18.38
CA PRO A 48 -27.08 25.11 18.03
C PRO A 48 -25.67 25.27 18.57
N THR A 49 -25.33 24.56 19.65
CA THR A 49 -24.01 24.62 20.29
C THR A 49 -23.04 23.54 19.80
N LYS A 50 -23.51 22.54 19.07
CA LYS A 50 -22.65 21.49 18.56
C LYS A 50 -22.03 21.86 17.21
N LYS A 51 -20.76 21.46 17.02
CA LYS A 51 -20.10 21.60 15.71
C LYS A 51 -20.88 20.79 14.67
N VAL A 52 -21.53 21.50 13.79
CA VAL A 52 -22.31 20.91 12.71
C VAL A 52 -21.36 20.39 11.64
N PHE A 53 -21.70 19.27 11.02
CA PHE A 53 -21.03 18.78 9.85
C PHE A 53 -21.05 19.85 8.73
N SER A 54 -19.90 20.06 8.07
CA SER A 54 -19.78 21.08 7.02
C SER A 54 -19.21 20.46 5.73
N TYR A 55 -19.39 21.16 4.61
CA TYR A 55 -18.78 20.79 3.34
C TYR A 55 -17.24 20.72 3.44
N ASP A 56 -16.63 21.58 4.27
CA ASP A 56 -15.20 21.55 4.51
C ASP A 56 -14.74 20.22 5.12
N GLN A 57 -15.59 19.61 5.98
CA GLN A 57 -15.28 18.31 6.56
C GLN A 57 -15.22 17.19 5.50
N LEU A 58 -16.08 17.27 4.48
CA LEU A 58 -16.04 16.35 3.35
C LEU A 58 -14.76 16.51 2.53
N GLU A 59 -14.33 17.75 2.29
CA GLU A 59 -13.07 18.03 1.57
C GLU A 59 -11.85 17.55 2.38
N ILE A 60 -11.82 17.80 3.67
CA ILE A 60 -10.78 17.28 4.57
C ILE A 60 -10.72 15.75 4.49
N ASN A 61 -11.86 15.07 4.50
CA ASN A 61 -11.93 13.62 4.40
C ASN A 61 -11.44 13.13 3.03
N ARG A 62 -11.76 13.83 1.95
CA ARG A 62 -11.26 13.55 0.61
C ARG A 62 -9.73 13.60 0.56
N ILE A 63 -9.13 14.64 1.12
CA ILE A 63 -7.66 14.79 1.20
C ILE A 63 -7.06 13.65 2.03
N ARG A 64 -7.65 13.32 3.18
CA ARG A 64 -7.19 12.20 4.02
C ARG A 64 -7.23 10.86 3.27
N ILE A 65 -8.25 10.63 2.44
CA ILE A 65 -8.32 9.44 1.57
C ILE A 65 -7.17 9.47 0.55
N GLN A 66 -6.89 10.62 -0.07
CA GLN A 66 -5.76 10.74 -1.00
C GLN A 66 -4.41 10.41 -0.33
N ASP A 67 -4.16 10.97 0.85
CA ASP A 67 -2.93 10.71 1.61
C ASP A 67 -2.82 9.23 1.99
N PHE A 68 -3.93 8.63 2.43
CA PHE A 68 -3.99 7.20 2.71
C PHE A 68 -3.66 6.34 1.47
N LEU A 69 -4.17 6.72 0.28
CA LEU A 69 -3.93 6.00 -0.97
C LEU A 69 -2.51 6.21 -1.53
N ASN A 70 -1.78 7.23 -1.06
CA ASN A 70 -0.44 7.61 -1.53
C ASN A 70 0.60 7.63 -0.39
N PRO A 71 0.79 6.54 0.34
CA PRO A 71 1.72 6.52 1.46
C PRO A 71 3.17 6.73 0.98
N ILE A 72 3.95 7.46 1.79
CA ILE A 72 5.35 7.82 1.48
C ILE A 72 6.25 6.60 1.61
N GLN A 73 6.15 5.85 2.71
CA GLN A 73 6.98 4.68 3.00
C GLN A 73 6.22 3.39 2.69
N GLY A 74 6.91 2.47 1.99
CA GLY A 74 6.30 1.23 1.54
C GLY A 74 6.65 0.02 2.40
N ILE A 75 7.87 -0.47 2.27
CA ILE A 75 8.30 -1.74 2.83
C ILE A 75 9.72 -1.65 3.37
N ASN A 76 10.05 -2.57 4.30
CA ASN A 76 11.42 -2.97 4.57
C ASN A 76 11.67 -4.33 3.93
N ALA A 77 12.85 -4.51 3.36
CA ALA A 77 13.28 -5.77 2.79
C ALA A 77 14.70 -6.11 3.27
N TYR A 78 14.88 -7.32 3.77
CA TYR A 78 16.15 -7.81 4.31
C TYR A 78 16.52 -9.11 3.63
N PHE A 79 17.80 -9.24 3.30
CA PHE A 79 18.36 -10.50 2.86
C PHE A 79 18.43 -11.48 4.03
N LEU A 80 18.00 -12.72 3.82
CA LEU A 80 18.13 -13.80 4.81
C LEU A 80 19.19 -14.79 4.39
N GLU A 81 18.99 -15.43 3.26
CA GLU A 81 19.90 -16.43 2.73
C GLU A 81 19.71 -16.64 1.23
N TYR A 82 20.71 -17.25 0.63
CA TYR A 82 20.65 -17.75 -0.74
C TYR A 82 21.12 -19.21 -0.75
N ASP A 83 20.22 -20.10 -1.15
CA ASP A 83 20.47 -21.53 -1.21
C ASP A 83 19.91 -22.14 -2.49
N GLN A 84 20.72 -22.98 -3.16
CA GLN A 84 20.33 -23.77 -4.34
C GLN A 84 19.49 -23.01 -5.39
N SER A 85 19.82 -21.77 -5.67
CA SER A 85 19.10 -20.87 -6.57
C SER A 85 17.83 -20.24 -6.00
N ILE A 86 17.54 -20.40 -4.71
CA ILE A 86 16.44 -19.76 -4.03
C ILE A 86 16.96 -18.60 -3.19
N LEU A 87 16.49 -17.39 -3.48
CA LEU A 87 16.74 -16.21 -2.66
C LEU A 87 15.64 -16.10 -1.62
N LYS A 88 15.99 -16.09 -0.34
CA LYS A 88 15.05 -15.83 0.75
C LYS A 88 15.20 -14.41 1.26
N LEU A 89 14.11 -13.69 1.28
CA LEU A 89 14.02 -12.32 1.78
C LEU A 89 12.99 -12.25 2.90
N ASN A 90 13.28 -11.41 3.89
CA ASN A 90 12.31 -11.02 4.89
C ASN A 90 11.72 -9.66 4.52
N ILE A 91 10.40 -9.60 4.30
CA ILE A 91 9.71 -8.39 3.87
C ILE A 91 8.68 -8.00 4.90
N SER A 92 8.73 -6.73 5.28
CA SER A 92 7.76 -6.12 6.19
C SER A 92 6.98 -5.04 5.46
N ASN A 93 5.66 -5.18 5.40
CA ASN A 93 4.79 -4.11 4.95
C ASN A 93 4.56 -3.11 6.09
N LEU A 94 5.03 -1.88 5.93
CA LEU A 94 4.99 -0.84 6.96
C LEU A 94 3.69 -0.04 6.95
N GLN A 95 2.86 -0.21 5.93
CA GLN A 95 1.69 0.59 5.69
C GLN A 95 0.39 -0.22 5.84
N ARG A 96 -0.71 0.50 5.94
CA ARG A 96 -2.04 -0.11 6.09
C ARG A 96 -2.57 -0.73 4.80
N LEU A 97 -2.06 -0.29 3.65
CA LEU A 97 -2.47 -0.82 2.36
C LEU A 97 -1.73 -2.11 2.04
N PRO A 98 -2.38 -3.08 1.42
CA PRO A 98 -1.72 -4.26 0.90
C PRO A 98 -0.74 -3.90 -0.21
N ILE A 99 0.26 -4.74 -0.36
CA ILE A 99 1.26 -4.65 -1.42
C ILE A 99 1.34 -5.96 -2.20
N GLU A 100 1.83 -5.84 -3.40
CA GLU A 100 2.10 -6.93 -4.32
C GLU A 100 3.59 -6.89 -4.69
N ILE A 101 4.33 -7.96 -4.38
CA ILE A 101 5.74 -8.09 -4.76
C ILE A 101 5.78 -8.59 -6.20
N LEU A 102 6.48 -7.86 -7.05
CA LEU A 102 6.55 -8.11 -8.48
C LEU A 102 7.86 -8.80 -8.90
N GLY A 103 8.94 -8.58 -8.15
CA GLY A 103 10.25 -9.11 -8.51
C GLY A 103 11.41 -8.31 -7.93
N LEU A 104 12.56 -8.44 -8.56
CA LEU A 104 13.81 -7.81 -8.19
C LEU A 104 14.35 -6.95 -9.33
N GLU A 105 15.06 -5.90 -8.99
CA GLU A 105 15.89 -5.13 -9.92
C GLU A 105 17.34 -5.18 -9.43
N LEU A 106 18.21 -5.63 -10.31
CA LEU A 106 19.64 -5.72 -10.08
C LEU A 106 20.31 -4.35 -10.24
N GLN A 107 21.54 -4.22 -9.79
CA GLN A 107 22.32 -2.98 -9.88
C GLN A 107 22.51 -2.51 -11.33
N ASN A 108 22.64 -3.44 -12.28
CA ASN A 108 22.74 -3.15 -13.71
C ASN A 108 21.42 -2.74 -14.38
N GLY A 109 20.33 -2.63 -13.60
CA GLY A 109 19.00 -2.33 -14.10
C GLY A 109 18.23 -3.53 -14.65
N TYR A 110 18.84 -4.73 -14.69
CA TYR A 110 18.14 -5.95 -15.09
C TYR A 110 17.03 -6.30 -14.11
N LYS A 111 15.88 -6.72 -14.61
CA LYS A 111 14.68 -7.01 -13.80
C LYS A 111 14.34 -8.48 -13.88
N ILE A 112 14.17 -9.10 -12.72
CA ILE A 112 13.69 -10.47 -12.56
C ILE A 112 12.25 -10.37 -12.06
N PHE A 113 11.29 -10.73 -12.88
CA PHE A 113 9.89 -10.76 -12.49
C PHE A 113 9.51 -12.12 -11.91
N LEU A 114 8.70 -12.11 -10.86
CA LEU A 114 8.11 -13.33 -10.34
C LEU A 114 7.09 -13.88 -11.32
N LYS A 115 7.04 -15.22 -11.47
CA LYS A 115 6.00 -15.89 -12.26
C LYS A 115 4.60 -15.57 -11.75
N ASN A 116 4.45 -15.56 -10.42
CA ASN A 116 3.24 -15.13 -9.74
C ASN A 116 3.66 -14.07 -8.72
N SER A 117 2.96 -12.95 -8.72
CA SER A 117 3.20 -11.92 -7.70
C SER A 117 2.81 -12.41 -6.30
N ILE A 118 3.48 -11.89 -5.28
CA ILE A 118 3.23 -12.27 -3.89
C ILE A 118 2.48 -11.15 -3.20
N PHE A 119 1.27 -11.47 -2.74
CA PHE A 119 0.45 -10.54 -1.96
C PHE A 119 0.87 -10.52 -0.49
N ILE A 120 1.10 -9.32 0.05
CA ILE A 120 1.36 -9.10 1.47
C ILE A 120 0.29 -8.15 2.01
N PRO A 121 -0.53 -8.58 2.98
CA PRO A 121 -1.59 -7.74 3.55
C PRO A 121 -1.02 -6.50 4.25
N GLY A 122 -1.85 -5.48 4.39
CA GLY A 122 -1.49 -4.26 5.10
C GLY A 122 -1.30 -4.47 6.60
N LYS A 123 -0.50 -3.61 7.22
CA LYS A 123 -0.33 -3.58 8.67
C LYS A 123 -1.65 -3.19 9.35
N LYS A 124 -2.11 -3.99 10.30
CA LYS A 124 -3.27 -3.63 11.13
C LYS A 124 -2.94 -2.43 12.02
N PRO A 125 -3.89 -1.54 12.29
CA PRO A 125 -3.70 -0.47 13.27
C PRO A 125 -3.25 -1.03 14.61
N GLN A 126 -2.33 -0.35 15.28
CA GLN A 126 -1.81 -0.71 16.61
C GLN A 126 -1.14 -2.10 16.75
N SER A 127 -0.99 -2.83 15.64
CA SER A 127 -0.28 -4.11 15.65
C SER A 127 1.20 -3.90 15.30
N PRO A 128 2.11 -4.75 15.80
CA PRO A 128 3.49 -4.75 15.36
C PRO A 128 3.59 -5.07 13.87
N VAL A 129 4.68 -4.67 13.26
CA VAL A 129 4.98 -4.99 11.86
C VAL A 129 5.24 -6.49 11.75
N LYS A 130 4.54 -7.17 10.85
CA LYS A 130 4.78 -8.58 10.58
C LYS A 130 5.86 -8.75 9.52
N ASN A 131 6.77 -9.65 9.80
CA ASN A 131 7.78 -10.10 8.88
C ASN A 131 7.24 -11.27 8.05
N ASN A 132 7.43 -11.22 6.74
CA ASN A 132 7.00 -12.25 5.81
C ASN A 132 8.24 -12.77 5.07
N VAL A 133 8.55 -14.04 5.26
CA VAL A 133 9.62 -14.68 4.51
C VAL A 133 9.09 -15.05 3.13
N ILE A 134 9.69 -14.48 2.10
CA ILE A 134 9.40 -14.82 0.71
C ILE A 134 10.57 -15.56 0.09
N LYS A 135 10.25 -16.47 -0.82
CA LYS A 135 11.21 -17.23 -1.62
C LYS A 135 11.10 -16.79 -3.08
N ILE A 136 12.21 -16.46 -3.68
CA ILE A 136 12.30 -16.07 -5.09
C ILE A 136 13.21 -17.06 -5.78
N ASP A 137 12.66 -17.79 -6.76
CA ASP A 137 13.44 -18.70 -7.60
C ASP A 137 14.28 -17.88 -8.58
N CYS A 138 15.56 -18.02 -8.48
CA CYS A 138 16.51 -17.40 -9.38
C CYS A 138 16.89 -18.43 -10.46
N LEU A 139 16.29 -18.32 -11.62
CA LEU A 139 16.50 -19.26 -12.75
C LEU A 139 17.95 -19.33 -13.27
N PHE A 140 18.78 -18.32 -12.97
CA PHE A 140 20.17 -18.25 -13.43
C PHE A 140 21.12 -18.17 -12.22
N LYS A 141 21.79 -19.28 -11.94
CA LYS A 141 22.71 -19.44 -10.79
C LYS A 141 23.80 -18.36 -10.69
N GLU A 142 24.33 -17.89 -11.81
CA GLU A 142 25.40 -16.88 -11.85
C GLU A 142 24.88 -15.47 -11.51
N ASP A 143 23.70 -15.11 -11.99
CA ASP A 143 23.12 -13.79 -11.73
C ASP A 143 22.73 -13.62 -10.27
N CYS A 144 22.26 -14.68 -9.62
CA CYS A 144 21.91 -14.62 -8.21
C CYS A 144 23.13 -14.60 -7.27
N LYS A 145 24.28 -15.21 -7.64
CA LYS A 145 25.54 -15.05 -6.88
C LYS A 145 26.07 -13.62 -6.96
N LYS A 146 25.94 -12.96 -8.11
CA LYS A 146 26.23 -11.52 -8.26
C LYS A 146 25.25 -10.65 -7.45
N LEU A 147 24.07 -11.19 -7.13
CA LEU A 147 23.07 -10.57 -6.29
C LEU A 147 23.56 -10.32 -4.84
N LEU A 148 24.45 -11.14 -4.31
CA LEU A 148 24.96 -11.02 -2.95
C LEU A 148 25.93 -9.86 -2.76
N ILE A 149 26.41 -9.24 -3.85
CA ILE A 149 27.51 -8.27 -3.83
C ILE A 149 27.04 -6.83 -4.11
N SER A 150 25.77 -6.61 -4.54
CA SER A 150 25.34 -5.30 -5.05
C SER A 150 24.02 -4.80 -4.47
N ASN A 151 23.86 -3.48 -4.47
CA ASN A 151 22.65 -2.76 -4.05
C ASN A 151 21.43 -3.17 -4.89
N GLN A 152 20.70 -4.18 -4.43
CA GLN A 152 19.51 -4.68 -5.09
C GLN A 152 18.26 -4.00 -4.57
N LYS A 153 17.27 -3.96 -5.43
CA LYS A 153 15.97 -3.39 -5.09
C LYS A 153 14.88 -4.43 -5.30
N ILE A 154 13.99 -4.51 -4.35
CA ILE A 154 12.73 -5.23 -4.54
C ILE A 154 11.74 -4.32 -5.25
N MET A 155 11.08 -4.84 -6.27
CA MET A 155 10.00 -4.17 -6.97
C MET A 155 8.66 -4.59 -6.36
N PHE A 156 7.87 -3.63 -5.97
CA PHE A 156 6.55 -3.87 -5.39
C PHE A 156 5.55 -2.82 -5.87
N LYS A 157 4.28 -3.15 -5.75
CA LYS A 157 3.17 -2.26 -6.07
C LYS A 157 2.27 -2.14 -4.85
N ILE A 158 1.93 -0.92 -4.48
CA ILE A 158 0.87 -0.68 -3.52
C ILE A 158 -0.44 -0.80 -4.29
N LEU A 159 -1.41 -1.58 -3.81
CA LEU A 159 -2.64 -1.88 -4.55
C LEU A 159 -3.44 -0.64 -4.96
N SER A 160 -3.32 0.46 -4.21
CA SER A 160 -3.93 1.75 -4.55
C SER A 160 -3.23 2.50 -5.70
N GLN A 161 -2.02 2.09 -6.09
CA GLN A 161 -1.18 2.81 -7.04
C GLN A 161 -1.02 2.05 -8.35
N LYS A 162 -0.99 2.78 -9.48
CA LYS A 162 -0.78 2.18 -10.80
C LYS A 162 0.69 1.84 -11.05
N LYS A 163 1.61 2.67 -10.56
CA LYS A 163 3.04 2.53 -10.83
C LYS A 163 3.73 1.68 -9.75
N PRO A 164 4.59 0.74 -10.13
CA PRO A 164 5.42 0.03 -9.17
C PRO A 164 6.42 0.96 -8.50
N LYS A 165 6.78 0.62 -7.28
CA LYS A 165 7.83 1.26 -6.47
C LYS A 165 8.99 0.29 -6.27
N LYS A 166 10.10 0.82 -5.76
CA LYS A 166 11.30 0.06 -5.45
C LYS A 166 11.75 0.36 -4.03
N ALA A 167 12.24 -0.66 -3.34
CA ALA A 167 12.90 -0.51 -2.04
C ALA A 167 14.24 -1.25 -2.06
N ASN A 168 15.24 -0.70 -1.39
CA ASN A 168 16.55 -1.34 -1.26
C ASN A 168 16.41 -2.59 -0.38
N ILE A 169 17.17 -3.63 -0.71
CA ILE A 169 17.31 -4.80 0.12
C ILE A 169 18.51 -4.58 1.04
N SER A 170 18.26 -4.60 2.35
CA SER A 170 19.32 -4.50 3.35
C SER A 170 19.97 -5.87 3.57
N MET A 171 21.30 -5.90 3.64
CA MET A 171 22.06 -7.11 3.96
C MET A 171 22.11 -7.39 5.47
N PHE A 172 21.72 -6.42 6.30
CA PHE A 172 21.73 -6.56 7.75
C PHE A 172 20.32 -6.81 8.27
N TYR A 173 20.15 -7.95 8.90
CA TYR A 173 18.93 -8.30 9.60
C TYR A 173 19.24 -8.54 11.06
N PHE A 174 18.67 -7.71 11.94
CA PHE A 174 18.69 -7.98 13.36
C PHE A 174 17.51 -8.89 13.70
N LYS A 175 17.78 -10.13 14.06
CA LYS A 175 16.79 -10.94 14.75
C LYS A 175 16.56 -10.30 16.12
N SER A 176 15.39 -9.74 16.37
CA SER A 176 14.94 -9.56 17.77
C SER A 176 14.66 -10.94 18.33
N GLU A 177 15.40 -11.34 19.33
CA GLU A 177 15.12 -12.53 20.15
C GLU A 177 13.76 -12.40 20.83
#